data_16f8225e878a19e514177f25ecf6d911
#
_entry.id   16f8225e878a19e514177f25ecf6d911
#
_cell.length_a   1.000
_cell.length_b   1.000
_cell.length_c   1.000
_cell.angle_alpha   90.00
_cell.angle_beta   90.00
_cell.angle_gamma   90.00
#
_symmetry.space_group_name_H-M   'P 1'
#
loop_
_entity.id
_entity.type
_entity.pdbx_description
1 polymer ?
#
loop_
_entity_poly.entity_id
_entity_poly.type
_entity_poly.pdbx_seq_one_letter_code
_entity_poly.pdbx_strand_id
1 'polypeptide(L)'
;RDMEFYFQSNITDNAQMRFINDWTEPMYYLDNVDVRKVNVQALDPNDRHKLFVNPLATAQSFSVPSGTWSDLDGTVYSGATSFTLQPYTSRILYLTDPGQTGNTGTLGATVFLGGPINWGTNLMSDALRSGGLIPTTEPYTAMGYALENAGATVNASVLSTTGNNAPVDWVVVELKNATGGYPTVARRACLVRRNGTVITPDGNTVITFTTTTTVGKHLVISHRNHLAVMSGAPIATNGQVIDFSTVAATTLYGTNAMQVNGSRRALWPGRVNSDVMVKYTGGGNDRDPLLTLIGSGTPNASVPGYRREDLNMDGAVRYTGSGNDRDLVLGTVGSTAPGATRTQQVP
;
A
#
# COMPACT_ATOMS: atom_id res chain seq x y z
N ARG A 1 -8.24 37.39 -2.60
CA ARG A 1 -8.59 36.37 -3.60
C ARG A 1 -7.56 35.28 -3.50
N ASP A 2 -7.97 34.04 -3.21
CA ASP A 2 -7.08 32.89 -3.14
C ASP A 2 -6.69 32.50 -4.56
N MET A 3 -5.42 32.19 -4.76
CA MET A 3 -4.88 31.77 -6.04
C MET A 3 -4.01 30.53 -5.81
N GLU A 4 -4.22 29.50 -6.63
CA GLU A 4 -3.46 28.26 -6.58
C GLU A 4 -2.81 28.02 -7.95
N PHE A 5 -1.52 27.69 -7.94
CA PHE A 5 -0.75 27.41 -9.14
C PHE A 5 -0.03 26.07 -9.01
N TYR A 6 -0.04 25.31 -10.08
CA TYR A 6 0.74 24.09 -10.20
C TYR A 6 1.87 24.30 -11.21
N PHE A 7 3.08 23.92 -10.84
CA PHE A 7 4.21 23.93 -11.75
C PHE A 7 5.06 22.67 -11.56
N GLN A 8 5.72 22.25 -12.63
CA GLN A 8 6.64 21.12 -12.60
C GLN A 8 8.06 21.64 -12.87
N SER A 9 9.01 21.32 -12.00
CA SER A 9 10.43 21.57 -12.24
C SER A 9 11.06 20.33 -12.88
N ASN A 10 11.78 20.54 -13.98
CA ASN A 10 12.53 19.48 -14.67
C ASN A 10 13.98 19.40 -14.19
N ILE A 11 14.35 20.21 -13.22
CA ILE A 11 15.70 20.27 -12.66
C ILE A 11 15.69 19.92 -11.18
N THR A 12 16.75 19.30 -10.72
CA THR A 12 16.96 18.92 -9.32
C THR A 12 17.68 20.01 -8.52
N ASP A 13 17.79 21.20 -9.08
CA ASP A 13 18.47 22.32 -8.44
C ASP A 13 17.51 23.19 -7.61
N ASN A 14 18.06 24.10 -6.79
CA ASN A 14 17.28 25.01 -5.96
C ASN A 14 16.42 25.94 -6.82
N ALA A 15 15.11 25.77 -6.80
CA ALA A 15 14.16 26.66 -7.45
C ALA A 15 13.87 27.87 -6.55
N GLN A 16 13.86 29.06 -7.13
CA GLN A 16 13.41 30.27 -6.45
C GLN A 16 12.01 30.66 -6.94
N MET A 17 11.11 30.88 -6.02
CA MET A 17 9.82 31.50 -6.31
C MET A 17 9.97 33.02 -6.18
N ARG A 18 9.62 33.77 -7.21
CA ARG A 18 9.65 35.23 -7.21
C ARG A 18 8.27 35.79 -7.47
N PHE A 19 7.86 36.70 -6.61
CA PHE A 19 6.68 37.52 -6.83
C PHE A 19 7.15 38.88 -7.39
N ILE A 20 6.75 39.17 -8.62
CA ILE A 20 7.21 40.37 -9.34
C ILE A 20 6.01 41.28 -9.58
N ASN A 21 6.09 42.52 -9.18
CA ASN A 21 5.16 43.57 -9.56
C ASN A 21 5.81 44.47 -10.59
N ASP A 22 5.45 44.31 -11.86
CA ASP A 22 6.00 45.07 -13.00
C ASP A 22 5.24 46.40 -13.26
N TRP A 23 4.19 46.67 -12.46
CA TRP A 23 3.36 47.86 -12.68
C TRP A 23 3.59 48.91 -11.58
N THR A 24 3.50 50.16 -11.99
CA THR A 24 3.76 51.30 -11.13
C THR A 24 2.70 51.59 -10.08
N GLU A 25 1.59 50.80 -10.04
CA GLU A 25 0.49 50.97 -9.08
C GLU A 25 -0.34 49.69 -8.92
N PRO A 26 -1.03 49.52 -7.80
CA PRO A 26 -0.66 49.74 -6.40
C PRO A 26 0.07 48.53 -5.80
N MET A 27 0.62 48.68 -4.60
CA MET A 27 1.20 47.54 -3.87
C MET A 27 0.17 46.40 -3.70
N TYR A 28 0.59 45.19 -3.92
CA TYR A 28 -0.18 44.00 -3.54
C TYR A 28 0.37 43.43 -2.24
N TYR A 29 -0.54 42.87 -1.46
CA TYR A 29 -0.19 42.17 -0.23
C TYR A 29 -0.30 40.67 -0.49
N LEU A 30 0.75 39.94 -0.09
CA LEU A 30 0.74 38.48 -0.05
C LEU A 30 0.52 38.06 1.39
N ASP A 31 -0.51 37.31 1.62
CA ASP A 31 -0.81 36.69 2.90
C ASP A 31 -0.87 35.17 2.70
N ASN A 32 -0.27 34.43 3.61
CA ASN A 32 -0.35 32.97 3.67
C ASN A 32 0.13 32.25 2.38
N VAL A 33 1.41 32.37 2.06
CA VAL A 33 2.03 31.64 0.95
C VAL A 33 2.40 30.23 1.40
N ASP A 34 1.72 29.21 0.85
CA ASP A 34 2.02 27.79 1.10
C ASP A 34 2.60 27.16 -0.17
N VAL A 35 3.78 26.54 -0.07
CA VAL A 35 4.45 25.85 -1.18
C VAL A 35 4.69 24.41 -0.76
N ARG A 36 4.02 23.49 -1.41
CA ARG A 36 4.13 22.06 -1.11
C ARG A 36 4.35 21.23 -2.37
N LYS A 37 5.09 20.14 -2.21
CA LYS A 37 5.18 19.13 -3.25
C LYS A 37 3.88 18.36 -3.32
N VAL A 38 3.24 18.41 -4.47
CA VAL A 38 2.03 17.63 -4.74
C VAL A 38 2.27 16.69 -5.92
N ASN A 39 1.60 15.55 -5.90
CA ASN A 39 1.57 14.65 -7.05
C ASN A 39 0.28 14.93 -7.82
N VAL A 40 0.40 15.71 -8.89
CA VAL A 40 -0.72 16.02 -9.78
C VAL A 40 -0.57 15.24 -11.07
N GLN A 41 -1.66 14.64 -11.52
CA GLN A 41 -1.70 14.08 -12.88
C GLN A 41 -1.80 15.25 -13.87
N ALA A 42 -0.82 15.36 -14.77
CA ALA A 42 -0.90 16.31 -15.87
C ALA A 42 -2.05 15.86 -16.80
N LEU A 43 -3.15 16.60 -16.79
CA LEU A 43 -4.21 16.42 -17.77
C LEU A 43 -3.82 17.18 -19.05
N ASP A 44 -4.03 16.56 -20.21
CA ASP A 44 -3.92 17.27 -21.48
C ASP A 44 -4.90 18.46 -21.44
N PRO A 45 -4.46 19.70 -21.73
CA PRO A 45 -5.36 20.84 -21.79
C PRO A 45 -6.59 20.61 -22.68
N ASN A 46 -6.44 19.79 -23.72
CA ASN A 46 -7.53 19.41 -24.62
C ASN A 46 -8.58 18.49 -23.96
N ASP A 47 -8.23 17.84 -22.85
CA ASP A 47 -9.17 17.03 -22.10
C ASP A 47 -9.97 17.81 -21.05
N ARG A 48 -9.58 19.08 -20.82
CA ARG A 48 -10.27 19.96 -19.85
C ARG A 48 -11.48 20.68 -20.41
N HIS A 49 -11.65 20.70 -21.74
CA HIS A 49 -12.75 21.36 -22.42
C HIS A 49 -13.34 20.43 -23.47
N LYS A 50 -14.65 20.38 -23.57
CA LYS A 50 -15.36 19.62 -24.60
C LYS A 50 -16.37 20.52 -25.27
N LEU A 51 -16.31 20.61 -26.60
CA LEU A 51 -17.29 21.28 -27.41
C LEU A 51 -18.29 20.26 -27.97
N PHE A 52 -19.54 20.45 -27.69
CA PHE A 52 -20.65 19.70 -28.27
C PHE A 52 -21.40 20.60 -29.25
N VAL A 53 -21.67 20.10 -30.45
CA VAL A 53 -22.37 20.82 -31.50
C VAL A 53 -23.48 19.95 -32.04
N ASN A 54 -24.70 20.50 -32.11
CA ASN A 54 -25.81 19.89 -32.82
C ASN A 54 -26.03 20.60 -34.16
N PRO A 55 -25.53 20.06 -35.29
CA PRO A 55 -25.72 20.66 -36.58
C PRO A 55 -27.07 20.30 -37.25
N LEU A 56 -27.91 19.52 -36.58
CA LEU A 56 -29.16 19.01 -37.16
C LEU A 56 -30.35 19.89 -36.84
N ALA A 57 -31.40 19.74 -37.65
CA ALA A 57 -32.68 20.44 -37.46
C ALA A 57 -33.56 19.80 -36.33
N THR A 58 -33.06 18.75 -35.67
CA THR A 58 -33.74 18.05 -34.56
C THR A 58 -32.87 18.10 -33.30
N ALA A 59 -33.51 18.06 -32.14
CA ALA A 59 -32.79 18.00 -30.86
C ALA A 59 -31.97 16.71 -30.77
N GLN A 60 -30.73 16.81 -30.25
CA GLN A 60 -29.81 15.71 -30.07
C GLN A 60 -29.37 15.56 -28.62
N SER A 61 -29.25 14.32 -28.14
CA SER A 61 -28.76 14.02 -26.81
C SER A 61 -27.26 13.66 -26.86
N PHE A 62 -26.50 14.20 -25.92
CA PHE A 62 -25.07 14.00 -25.77
C PHE A 62 -24.77 13.46 -24.38
N SER A 63 -23.88 12.48 -24.29
CA SER A 63 -23.40 11.95 -23.02
C SER A 63 -22.29 12.84 -22.45
N VAL A 64 -22.37 13.13 -21.17
CA VAL A 64 -21.30 13.84 -20.44
C VAL A 64 -20.16 12.86 -20.19
N PRO A 65 -18.90 13.23 -20.51
CA PRO A 65 -17.75 12.42 -20.15
C PRO A 65 -17.63 12.22 -18.63
N SER A 66 -16.83 11.25 -18.19
CA SER A 66 -16.54 11.04 -16.77
C SER A 66 -15.98 12.32 -16.13
N GLY A 67 -16.27 12.53 -14.84
CA GLY A 67 -15.90 13.74 -14.10
C GLY A 67 -17.09 14.69 -13.84
N THR A 68 -16.80 15.79 -13.17
CA THR A 68 -17.76 16.88 -12.97
C THR A 68 -17.43 18.03 -13.90
N TRP A 69 -18.37 18.36 -14.74
CA TRP A 69 -18.23 19.38 -15.77
C TRP A 69 -19.17 20.55 -15.47
N SER A 70 -18.82 21.71 -15.91
CA SER A 70 -19.73 22.87 -15.87
C SER A 70 -19.79 23.54 -17.23
N ASP A 71 -20.93 24.05 -17.62
CA ASP A 71 -21.01 24.94 -18.77
C ASP A 71 -20.66 26.39 -18.39
N LEU A 72 -20.61 27.27 -19.38
CA LEU A 72 -20.27 28.68 -19.17
C LEU A 72 -21.32 29.45 -18.36
N ASP A 73 -22.53 28.89 -18.22
CA ASP A 73 -23.63 29.45 -17.42
C ASP A 73 -23.61 28.94 -15.97
N GLY A 74 -22.64 28.08 -15.64
CA GLY A 74 -22.47 27.52 -14.29
C GLY A 74 -23.33 26.30 -14.00
N THR A 75 -24.02 25.72 -15.00
CA THR A 75 -24.76 24.45 -14.82
C THR A 75 -23.77 23.30 -14.68
N VAL A 76 -23.94 22.51 -13.61
CA VAL A 76 -23.06 21.37 -13.29
C VAL A 76 -23.62 20.09 -13.86
N TYR A 77 -22.76 19.30 -14.50
CA TYR A 77 -23.02 17.98 -15.08
C TYR A 77 -22.12 16.95 -14.41
N SER A 78 -22.70 15.93 -13.81
CA SER A 78 -21.92 14.78 -13.30
C SER A 78 -21.73 13.72 -14.38
N GLY A 79 -20.62 13.01 -14.35
CA GLY A 79 -20.33 11.94 -15.32
C GLY A 79 -21.44 10.89 -15.39
N ALA A 80 -21.59 10.27 -16.57
CA ALA A 80 -22.64 9.33 -16.92
C ALA A 80 -24.08 9.94 -17.05
N THR A 81 -24.23 11.25 -16.96
CA THR A 81 -25.48 11.93 -17.33
C THR A 81 -25.52 12.30 -18.82
N SER A 82 -26.68 12.67 -19.31
CA SER A 82 -26.84 13.20 -20.66
C SER A 82 -27.54 14.55 -20.64
N PHE A 83 -27.31 15.37 -21.65
CA PHE A 83 -28.03 16.61 -21.89
C PHE A 83 -28.46 16.73 -23.35
N THR A 84 -29.49 17.52 -23.60
CA THR A 84 -30.03 17.69 -24.95
C THR A 84 -29.67 19.07 -25.48
N LEU A 85 -29.11 19.13 -26.72
CA LEU A 85 -28.95 20.36 -27.48
C LEU A 85 -30.11 20.51 -28.44
N GLN A 86 -30.69 21.71 -28.48
CA GLN A 86 -31.68 22.12 -29.47
C GLN A 86 -31.04 22.18 -30.88
N PRO A 87 -31.85 22.20 -31.94
CA PRO A 87 -31.34 22.31 -33.29
C PRO A 87 -30.39 23.51 -33.43
N TYR A 88 -29.26 23.26 -34.13
CA TYR A 88 -28.25 24.28 -34.45
C TYR A 88 -27.65 25.01 -33.27
N THR A 89 -27.60 24.37 -32.10
CA THR A 89 -26.95 24.91 -30.90
C THR A 89 -25.67 24.16 -30.56
N SER A 90 -24.84 24.79 -29.75
CA SER A 90 -23.62 24.20 -29.20
C SER A 90 -23.49 24.46 -27.70
N ARG A 91 -22.65 23.68 -27.03
CA ARG A 91 -22.30 23.86 -25.64
C ARG A 91 -20.84 23.52 -25.39
N ILE A 92 -20.17 24.35 -24.62
CA ILE A 92 -18.83 24.05 -24.11
C ILE A 92 -18.97 23.61 -22.66
N LEU A 93 -18.39 22.47 -22.34
CA LEU A 93 -18.22 22.03 -20.97
C LEU A 93 -16.74 22.15 -20.60
N TYR A 94 -16.46 22.69 -19.43
CA TYR A 94 -15.13 22.67 -18.82
C TYR A 94 -15.15 21.79 -17.58
N LEU A 95 -14.05 21.05 -17.41
CA LEU A 95 -13.87 20.11 -16.33
C LEU A 95 -13.60 20.88 -15.02
N THR A 96 -14.54 20.85 -14.08
CA THR A 96 -14.42 21.49 -12.76
C THR A 96 -13.81 20.56 -11.73
N ASP A 97 -14.16 19.28 -11.85
CA ASP A 97 -13.54 18.20 -11.10
C ASP A 97 -13.32 17.07 -12.11
N PRO A 98 -12.06 16.67 -12.38
CA PRO A 98 -11.82 15.52 -13.27
C PRO A 98 -12.59 14.29 -12.80
N GLY A 99 -13.35 14.43 -11.71
CA GLY A 99 -13.89 13.34 -10.94
C GLY A 99 -12.73 12.38 -10.71
N GLN A 100 -12.54 11.77 -9.67
CA GLN A 100 -11.58 10.69 -9.72
C GLN A 100 -12.05 9.68 -10.80
N THR A 101 -11.79 9.95 -12.10
CA THR A 101 -11.43 8.90 -13.03
C THR A 101 -10.04 8.47 -12.59
N GLY A 102 -9.89 8.42 -11.29
CA GLY A 102 -8.88 7.66 -10.69
C GLY A 102 -9.09 6.28 -11.26
N ASN A 103 -8.09 5.77 -11.88
CA ASN A 103 -7.88 4.38 -12.09
C ASN A 103 -8.06 3.68 -10.75
N THR A 104 -9.31 3.70 -10.22
CA THR A 104 -9.66 3.01 -8.99
C THR A 104 -9.59 1.54 -9.28
N GLY A 105 -8.68 0.88 -8.62
CA GLY A 105 -8.58 -0.55 -8.67
C GLY A 105 -8.94 -1.16 -7.34
N THR A 106 -9.68 -2.24 -7.36
CA THR A 106 -10.00 -3.02 -6.17
C THR A 106 -9.38 -4.41 -6.25
N LEU A 107 -9.06 -4.98 -5.11
CA LEU A 107 -8.62 -6.35 -4.97
C LEU A 107 -8.91 -6.88 -3.56
N GLY A 108 -8.83 -8.21 -3.40
CA GLY A 108 -8.69 -8.85 -2.10
C GLY A 108 -7.38 -9.63 -2.03
N ALA A 109 -6.91 -9.92 -0.82
CA ALA A 109 -5.73 -10.74 -0.63
C ALA A 109 -5.84 -11.66 0.59
N THR A 110 -5.16 -12.82 0.51
CA THR A 110 -4.98 -13.73 1.63
C THR A 110 -3.50 -14.09 1.74
N VAL A 111 -2.93 -13.97 2.93
CA VAL A 111 -1.53 -14.30 3.22
C VAL A 111 -1.35 -14.75 4.64
N PHE A 112 -0.47 -15.72 4.90
CA PHE A 112 -0.02 -16.05 6.24
C PHE A 112 1.38 -15.51 6.50
N LEU A 113 1.63 -15.10 7.74
CA LEU A 113 2.94 -14.75 8.27
C LEU A 113 3.54 -16.00 8.93
N GLY A 114 4.77 -16.36 8.59
CA GLY A 114 5.38 -17.62 9.03
C GLY A 114 5.80 -17.64 10.50
N GLY A 115 5.97 -16.48 11.13
CA GLY A 115 6.30 -16.39 12.54
C GLY A 115 5.15 -16.82 13.47
N PRO A 116 3.95 -16.23 13.35
CA PRO A 116 2.82 -16.53 14.21
C PRO A 116 1.95 -17.71 13.76
N ILE A 117 2.26 -18.37 12.61
CA ILE A 117 1.38 -19.43 12.05
C ILE A 117 1.40 -20.69 12.88
N ASN A 118 0.23 -21.22 13.18
CA ASN A 118 0.07 -22.58 13.67
C ASN A 118 -0.37 -23.49 12.49
N TRP A 119 0.54 -24.30 12.01
CA TRP A 119 0.32 -25.18 10.86
C TRP A 119 -0.71 -26.29 11.12
N GLY A 120 -0.99 -26.63 12.38
CA GLY A 120 -2.00 -27.63 12.73
C GLY A 120 -3.43 -27.11 12.59
N THR A 121 -3.64 -25.81 12.83
CA THR A 121 -4.95 -25.16 12.72
C THR A 121 -5.09 -24.30 11.47
N ASN A 122 -4.00 -23.98 10.80
CA ASN A 122 -3.89 -22.98 9.71
C ASN A 122 -4.42 -21.60 10.15
N LEU A 123 -4.15 -21.21 11.39
CA LEU A 123 -4.46 -19.91 11.93
C LEU A 123 -3.21 -19.29 12.52
N MET A 124 -3.10 -17.97 12.39
CA MET A 124 -2.03 -17.21 13.06
C MET A 124 -2.41 -16.86 14.49
N SER A 125 -1.42 -16.69 15.37
CA SER A 125 -1.60 -16.13 16.71
C SER A 125 -2.00 -14.65 16.59
N ASP A 126 -2.92 -14.21 17.47
CA ASP A 126 -3.30 -12.80 17.63
C ASP A 126 -2.77 -12.21 18.95
N ALA A 127 -1.63 -12.68 19.41
CA ALA A 127 -1.07 -12.27 20.70
C ALA A 127 -0.77 -10.76 20.76
N LEU A 128 -0.31 -10.14 19.66
CA LEU A 128 -0.14 -8.68 19.62
C LEU A 128 -1.46 -7.94 19.84
N ARG A 129 -2.55 -8.42 19.24
CA ARG A 129 -3.89 -7.83 19.43
C ARG A 129 -4.36 -8.02 20.87
N SER A 130 -4.31 -9.25 21.38
CA SER A 130 -4.78 -9.58 22.73
C SER A 130 -3.96 -8.88 23.83
N GLY A 131 -2.69 -8.61 23.55
CA GLY A 131 -1.81 -7.81 24.40
C GLY A 131 -1.96 -6.29 24.24
N GLY A 132 -2.85 -5.81 23.33
CA GLY A 132 -3.01 -4.39 23.07
C GLY A 132 -1.78 -3.73 22.45
N LEU A 133 -0.94 -4.50 21.76
CA LEU A 133 0.34 -4.04 21.23
C LEU A 133 0.29 -3.58 19.77
N ILE A 134 -0.76 -3.93 19.01
CA ILE A 134 -0.90 -3.45 17.64
C ILE A 134 -1.04 -1.92 17.63
N PRO A 135 -0.16 -1.16 16.94
CA PRO A 135 -0.31 0.28 16.84
C PRO A 135 -1.65 0.67 16.24
N THR A 136 -2.31 1.67 16.81
CA THR A 136 -3.57 2.21 16.28
C THR A 136 -3.38 2.96 14.97
N THR A 137 -2.19 3.52 14.76
CA THR A 137 -1.78 4.16 13.49
C THR A 137 -0.82 3.24 12.75
N GLU A 138 -0.94 3.16 11.44
CA GLU A 138 -0.08 2.35 10.59
C GLU A 138 1.41 2.73 10.79
N PRO A 139 2.31 1.74 10.92
CA PRO A 139 3.72 2.01 11.25
C PRO A 139 4.60 2.28 10.01
N TYR A 140 4.11 2.04 8.80
CA TYR A 140 4.96 1.98 7.61
C TYR A 140 5.36 3.34 7.05
N THR A 141 4.55 4.38 7.26
CA THR A 141 4.95 5.76 6.94
C THR A 141 6.21 6.16 7.72
N ALA A 142 6.28 5.83 9.02
CA ALA A 142 7.47 6.07 9.84
C ALA A 142 8.68 5.22 9.39
N MET A 143 8.45 4.11 8.72
CA MET A 143 9.48 3.25 8.11
C MET A 143 9.89 3.71 6.69
N GLY A 144 9.38 4.84 6.20
CA GLY A 144 9.73 5.42 4.90
C GLY A 144 8.91 4.91 3.71
N TYR A 145 7.79 4.22 3.93
CA TYR A 145 6.90 3.82 2.85
C TYR A 145 6.02 4.99 2.40
N ALA A 146 5.99 5.26 1.10
CA ALA A 146 5.01 6.17 0.51
C ALA A 146 3.69 5.40 0.32
N LEU A 147 2.67 5.74 1.10
CA LEU A 147 1.36 5.07 1.12
C LEU A 147 0.26 6.02 0.63
N GLU A 148 -0.74 5.50 -0.10
CA GLU A 148 -1.96 6.26 -0.42
C GLU A 148 -2.77 6.62 0.85
N ASN A 149 -2.68 5.79 1.89
CA ASN A 149 -3.35 5.99 3.16
C ASN A 149 -2.37 6.24 4.32
N ALA A 150 -1.31 7.04 4.07
CA ALA A 150 -0.35 7.42 5.10
C ALA A 150 -1.05 7.98 6.35
N GLY A 151 -0.63 7.53 7.52
CA GLY A 151 -1.22 7.91 8.80
C GLY A 151 -2.60 7.29 9.08
N ALA A 152 -3.02 6.29 8.32
CA ALA A 152 -4.29 5.61 8.55
C ALA A 152 -4.37 5.00 9.94
N THR A 153 -5.52 5.15 10.59
CA THR A 153 -5.81 4.59 11.90
C THR A 153 -6.77 3.42 11.78
N VAL A 154 -6.52 2.37 12.56
CA VAL A 154 -7.42 1.21 12.63
C VAL A 154 -8.63 1.52 13.51
N ASN A 155 -9.81 1.12 13.04
CA ASN A 155 -11.03 1.24 13.84
C ASN A 155 -10.97 0.36 15.10
N ALA A 156 -11.43 0.88 16.23
CA ALA A 156 -11.46 0.14 17.49
C ALA A 156 -12.27 -1.17 17.38
N SER A 157 -13.33 -1.19 16.57
CA SER A 157 -14.13 -2.39 16.30
C SER A 157 -13.32 -3.50 15.63
N VAL A 158 -12.33 -3.15 14.78
CA VAL A 158 -11.43 -4.12 14.15
C VAL A 158 -10.53 -4.74 15.22
N LEU A 159 -9.90 -3.93 16.07
CA LEU A 159 -9.03 -4.42 17.15
C LEU A 159 -9.79 -5.22 18.22
N SER A 160 -11.07 -4.97 18.41
CA SER A 160 -11.91 -5.75 19.36
C SER A 160 -12.39 -7.08 18.78
N THR A 161 -12.22 -7.31 17.48
CA THR A 161 -12.61 -8.58 16.82
C THR A 161 -11.78 -9.73 17.35
N THR A 162 -12.43 -10.86 17.67
CA THR A 162 -11.81 -12.09 18.20
C THR A 162 -12.05 -13.29 17.26
N GLY A 163 -11.55 -14.47 17.65
CA GLY A 163 -11.70 -15.70 16.88
C GLY A 163 -10.86 -15.68 15.58
N ASN A 164 -11.32 -16.36 14.54
CA ASN A 164 -10.57 -16.52 13.30
C ASN A 164 -10.39 -15.21 12.51
N ASN A 165 -11.22 -14.23 12.78
CA ASN A 165 -11.19 -12.92 12.12
C ASN A 165 -10.42 -11.85 12.93
N ALA A 166 -9.83 -12.22 14.07
CA ALA A 166 -9.00 -11.29 14.86
C ALA A 166 -7.82 -10.79 14.03
N PRO A 167 -7.47 -9.49 14.09
CA PRO A 167 -6.28 -8.99 13.43
C PRO A 167 -5.00 -9.49 14.13
N VAL A 168 -3.97 -9.72 13.34
CA VAL A 168 -2.65 -10.20 13.79
C VAL A 168 -1.64 -9.08 13.76
N ASP A 169 -1.51 -8.39 12.64
CA ASP A 169 -0.58 -7.27 12.48
C ASP A 169 -0.90 -6.45 11.22
N TRP A 170 -0.20 -5.31 11.07
CA TRP A 170 -0.18 -4.50 9.86
C TRP A 170 0.65 -5.15 8.75
N VAL A 171 0.20 -4.98 7.51
CA VAL A 171 0.91 -5.37 6.29
C VAL A 171 0.85 -4.24 5.27
N VAL A 172 1.79 -4.22 4.31
CA VAL A 172 1.72 -3.34 3.15
C VAL A 172 1.24 -4.14 1.94
N VAL A 173 0.21 -3.65 1.31
CA VAL A 173 -0.29 -4.12 0.01
C VAL A 173 0.25 -3.17 -1.05
N GLU A 174 1.04 -3.69 -1.99
CA GLU A 174 1.74 -2.90 -2.99
C GLU A 174 1.39 -3.40 -4.40
N LEU A 175 1.22 -2.46 -5.32
CA LEU A 175 1.04 -2.74 -6.75
C LEU A 175 2.32 -2.38 -7.50
N LYS A 176 2.77 -3.30 -8.36
CA LYS A 176 3.91 -3.10 -9.25
C LYS A 176 3.48 -3.25 -10.71
N ASN A 177 4.03 -2.43 -11.59
CA ASN A 177 3.84 -2.62 -13.03
C ASN A 177 4.41 -3.96 -13.48
N ALA A 178 3.78 -4.58 -14.48
CA ALA A 178 4.25 -5.84 -15.06
C ALA A 178 5.46 -5.66 -16.02
N THR A 179 5.78 -4.44 -16.39
CA THR A 179 6.85 -4.09 -17.33
C THR A 179 7.77 -3.03 -16.75
N GLY A 180 8.93 -2.83 -17.35
CA GLY A 180 9.85 -1.76 -16.95
C GLY A 180 10.60 -2.02 -15.64
N GLY A 181 10.88 -3.29 -15.28
CA GLY A 181 11.60 -3.61 -14.05
C GLY A 181 10.73 -3.62 -12.80
N TYR A 182 9.42 -3.79 -12.97
CA TYR A 182 8.44 -3.88 -11.89
C TYR A 182 8.42 -2.66 -10.95
N PRO A 183 8.35 -1.42 -11.46
CA PRO A 183 8.29 -0.26 -10.59
C PRO A 183 7.01 -0.29 -9.75
N THR A 184 7.15 0.15 -8.50
CA THR A 184 6.01 0.35 -7.60
C THR A 184 5.15 1.49 -8.10
N VAL A 185 3.83 1.29 -8.14
CA VAL A 185 2.86 2.31 -8.58
C VAL A 185 1.96 2.80 -7.45
N ALA A 186 1.64 1.95 -6.48
CA ALA A 186 0.84 2.33 -5.32
C ALA A 186 1.10 1.40 -4.14
N ARG A 187 0.89 1.91 -2.92
CA ARG A 187 0.96 1.14 -1.67
C ARG A 187 -0.13 1.57 -0.72
N ARG A 188 -0.65 0.60 0.05
CA ARG A 188 -1.58 0.86 1.16
C ARG A 188 -1.20 0.03 2.38
N ALA A 189 -1.32 0.64 3.56
CA ALA A 189 -1.28 -0.10 4.81
C ALA A 189 -2.62 -0.78 5.06
N CYS A 190 -2.58 -2.05 5.39
CA CYS A 190 -3.71 -2.92 5.69
C CYS A 190 -3.39 -3.75 6.93
N LEU A 191 -4.34 -4.53 7.43
CA LEU A 191 -4.10 -5.53 8.46
C LEU A 191 -4.31 -6.93 7.89
N VAL A 192 -3.66 -7.92 8.51
CA VAL A 192 -3.92 -9.32 8.22
C VAL A 192 -4.62 -9.98 9.42
N ARG A 193 -5.65 -10.80 9.15
CA ARG A 193 -6.39 -11.57 10.14
C ARG A 193 -5.75 -12.92 10.39
N ARG A 194 -6.12 -13.59 11.48
CA ARG A 194 -5.65 -14.94 11.85
C ARG A 194 -5.86 -15.96 10.73
N ASN A 195 -6.95 -15.85 9.98
CA ASN A 195 -7.27 -16.72 8.83
C ASN A 195 -6.54 -16.33 7.53
N GLY A 196 -5.65 -15.36 7.60
CA GLY A 196 -4.87 -14.85 6.46
C GLY A 196 -5.54 -13.76 5.62
N THR A 197 -6.83 -13.48 5.82
CA THR A 197 -7.52 -12.44 5.06
C THR A 197 -6.90 -11.07 5.34
N VAL A 198 -6.54 -10.35 4.28
CA VAL A 198 -6.06 -8.97 4.38
C VAL A 198 -7.26 -8.03 4.36
N ILE A 199 -7.28 -7.07 5.27
CA ILE A 199 -8.36 -6.10 5.45
C ILE A 199 -7.82 -4.68 5.52
N THR A 200 -8.64 -3.73 5.14
CA THR A 200 -8.39 -2.30 5.35
C THR A 200 -8.51 -1.92 6.84
N PRO A 201 -8.00 -0.76 7.28
CA PRO A 201 -8.07 -0.34 8.68
C PRO A 201 -9.50 -0.20 9.24
N ASP A 202 -10.49 -0.03 8.38
CA ASP A 202 -11.93 -0.01 8.71
C ASP A 202 -12.59 -1.40 8.68
N GLY A 203 -11.81 -2.47 8.37
CA GLY A 203 -12.26 -3.86 8.44
C GLY A 203 -12.81 -4.45 7.14
N ASN A 204 -12.81 -3.71 6.02
CA ASN A 204 -13.26 -4.21 4.73
C ASN A 204 -12.26 -5.18 4.11
N THR A 205 -12.77 -6.21 3.44
CA THR A 205 -11.94 -7.19 2.70
C THR A 205 -11.59 -6.73 1.29
N VAL A 206 -12.27 -5.71 0.79
CA VAL A 206 -11.99 -5.07 -0.50
C VAL A 206 -11.02 -3.93 -0.28
N ILE A 207 -9.82 -4.06 -0.85
CA ILE A 207 -8.77 -3.06 -0.79
C ILE A 207 -8.88 -2.20 -2.05
N THR A 208 -9.10 -0.91 -1.89
CA THR A 208 -9.28 0.05 -2.98
C THR A 208 -8.05 0.92 -3.13
N PHE A 209 -7.46 0.94 -4.31
CA PHE A 209 -6.45 1.91 -4.72
C PHE A 209 -7.14 3.04 -5.47
N THR A 210 -6.77 4.27 -5.17
CA THR A 210 -7.42 5.46 -5.74
C THR A 210 -6.59 6.17 -6.80
N THR A 211 -5.32 5.81 -6.93
CA THR A 211 -4.38 6.43 -7.87
C THR A 211 -4.07 5.54 -9.08
N THR A 212 -4.46 4.26 -9.07
CA THR A 212 -4.17 3.32 -10.16
C THR A 212 -5.17 2.17 -10.23
N THR A 213 -5.38 1.61 -11.42
CA THR A 213 -6.09 0.32 -11.60
C THR A 213 -5.25 -0.82 -11.05
N THR A 214 -5.89 -1.88 -10.58
CA THR A 214 -5.23 -3.12 -10.17
C THR A 214 -4.92 -4.04 -11.35
N VAL A 215 -5.75 -4.02 -12.40
CA VAL A 215 -5.61 -4.89 -13.57
C VAL A 215 -4.27 -4.64 -14.28
N GLY A 216 -3.60 -5.72 -14.65
CA GLY A 216 -2.29 -5.69 -15.30
C GLY A 216 -1.12 -5.40 -14.35
N LYS A 217 -1.36 -5.29 -13.04
CA LYS A 217 -0.33 -5.09 -12.00
C LYS A 217 -0.05 -6.39 -11.25
N HIS A 218 1.16 -6.54 -10.74
CA HIS A 218 1.48 -7.57 -9.77
C HIS A 218 1.14 -7.09 -8.36
N LEU A 219 0.60 -8.01 -7.56
CA LEU A 219 0.37 -7.77 -6.14
C LEU A 219 1.61 -8.18 -5.34
N VAL A 220 2.05 -7.30 -4.45
CA VAL A 220 3.08 -7.57 -3.45
C VAL A 220 2.50 -7.41 -2.05
N ILE A 221 2.82 -8.35 -1.16
CA ILE A 221 2.55 -8.22 0.27
C ILE A 221 3.88 -8.17 1.00
N SER A 222 4.06 -7.10 1.78
CA SER A 222 5.23 -6.87 2.63
C SER A 222 4.84 -6.79 4.08
N HIS A 223 5.74 -7.23 4.95
CA HIS A 223 5.59 -7.15 6.39
C HIS A 223 6.88 -6.64 7.03
N ARG A 224 6.78 -6.04 8.23
CA ARG A 224 7.92 -5.40 8.93
C ARG A 224 9.10 -6.32 9.19
N ASN A 225 8.86 -7.63 9.40
CA ASN A 225 9.89 -8.61 9.76
C ASN A 225 9.81 -9.94 9.00
N HIS A 226 9.08 -9.97 7.88
CA HIS A 226 9.02 -11.11 6.95
C HIS A 226 9.51 -10.68 5.58
N LEU A 227 10.05 -11.62 4.79
CA LEU A 227 10.36 -11.39 3.39
C LEU A 227 9.06 -11.19 2.60
N ALA A 228 9.04 -10.21 1.73
CA ALA A 228 7.89 -9.92 0.89
C ALA A 228 7.67 -10.98 -0.20
N VAL A 229 6.43 -11.10 -0.66
CA VAL A 229 6.03 -11.97 -1.76
C VAL A 229 5.37 -11.17 -2.87
N MET A 230 5.55 -11.59 -4.12
CA MET A 230 4.88 -11.04 -5.29
C MET A 230 4.13 -12.14 -6.05
N SER A 231 2.95 -11.80 -6.61
CA SER A 231 2.22 -12.68 -7.52
C SER A 231 3.03 -12.96 -8.79
N GLY A 232 3.06 -14.20 -9.25
CA GLY A 232 3.78 -14.58 -10.48
C GLY A 232 3.07 -14.10 -11.74
N ALA A 233 1.74 -13.98 -11.68
CA ALA A 233 0.93 -13.42 -12.76
C ALA A 233 0.36 -12.04 -12.35
N PRO A 234 0.17 -11.13 -13.31
CA PRO A 234 -0.57 -9.90 -13.07
C PRO A 234 -2.04 -10.17 -12.72
N ILE A 235 -2.66 -9.23 -12.00
CA ILE A 235 -4.09 -9.23 -11.69
C ILE A 235 -4.87 -9.15 -13.01
N ALA A 236 -5.76 -10.11 -13.24
CA ALA A 236 -6.50 -10.23 -14.50
C ALA A 236 -7.80 -9.41 -14.51
N THR A 237 -8.46 -9.27 -13.35
CA THR A 237 -9.75 -8.58 -13.24
C THR A 237 -9.79 -7.67 -12.02
N ASN A 238 -10.53 -6.57 -12.12
CA ASN A 238 -10.79 -5.72 -10.98
C ASN A 238 -11.59 -6.48 -9.91
N GLY A 239 -11.25 -6.29 -8.64
CA GLY A 239 -11.86 -7.02 -7.53
C GLY A 239 -11.35 -8.46 -7.34
N GLN A 240 -10.35 -8.90 -8.11
CA GLN A 240 -9.78 -10.24 -7.97
C GLN A 240 -9.20 -10.46 -6.56
N VAL A 241 -9.44 -11.65 -6.00
CA VAL A 241 -8.79 -12.07 -4.76
C VAL A 241 -7.54 -12.89 -5.09
N ILE A 242 -6.39 -12.46 -4.57
CA ILE A 242 -5.11 -13.15 -4.73
C ILE A 242 -4.81 -13.91 -3.43
N ASP A 243 -4.85 -15.23 -3.50
CA ASP A 243 -4.57 -16.09 -2.36
C ASP A 243 -3.12 -16.58 -2.37
N PHE A 244 -2.28 -15.99 -1.51
CA PHE A 244 -0.91 -16.43 -1.28
C PHE A 244 -0.82 -17.59 -0.27
N SER A 245 -1.87 -17.88 0.48
CA SER A 245 -1.85 -18.87 1.57
C SER A 245 -1.93 -20.31 1.09
N THR A 246 -2.39 -20.55 -0.15
CA THR A 246 -2.62 -21.87 -0.73
C THR A 246 -1.71 -22.12 -1.93
N VAL A 247 -0.98 -23.25 -1.94
CA VAL A 247 0.03 -23.56 -2.97
C VAL A 247 -0.56 -23.56 -4.38
N ALA A 248 -1.78 -24.09 -4.57
CA ALA A 248 -2.41 -24.20 -5.88
C ALA A 248 -3.13 -22.92 -6.34
N ALA A 249 -3.37 -21.95 -5.45
CA ALA A 249 -4.26 -20.81 -5.75
C ALA A 249 -3.57 -19.73 -6.59
N THR A 250 -2.28 -19.48 -6.36
CA THR A 250 -1.53 -18.40 -7.02
C THR A 250 -0.09 -18.83 -7.29
N THR A 251 0.38 -18.63 -8.50
CA THR A 251 1.81 -18.73 -8.81
C THR A 251 2.56 -17.56 -8.17
N LEU A 252 3.78 -17.80 -7.73
CA LEU A 252 4.63 -16.79 -7.12
C LEU A 252 5.72 -16.34 -8.07
N TYR A 253 6.12 -15.08 -7.95
CA TYR A 253 7.32 -14.60 -8.61
C TYR A 253 8.56 -15.19 -7.91
N GLY A 254 9.51 -15.64 -8.70
CA GLY A 254 10.75 -16.27 -8.21
C GLY A 254 10.57 -17.70 -7.67
N THR A 255 11.58 -18.16 -6.97
CA THR A 255 11.63 -19.52 -6.42
C THR A 255 11.77 -19.50 -4.90
N ASN A 256 11.10 -20.43 -4.20
CA ASN A 256 11.13 -20.49 -2.73
C ASN A 256 10.73 -19.17 -2.05
N ALA A 257 9.85 -18.38 -2.68
CA ALA A 257 9.43 -17.06 -2.20
C ALA A 257 8.68 -17.13 -0.86
N MET A 258 8.06 -18.26 -0.55
CA MET A 258 7.33 -18.50 0.70
C MET A 258 7.69 -19.85 1.31
N GLN A 259 7.52 -19.94 2.63
CA GLN A 259 7.57 -21.20 3.36
C GLN A 259 6.36 -22.06 2.98
N VAL A 260 6.59 -23.37 2.78
CA VAL A 260 5.54 -24.33 2.40
C VAL A 260 5.39 -25.39 3.48
N ASN A 261 4.14 -25.69 3.86
CA ASN A 261 3.78 -26.84 4.69
C ASN A 261 2.52 -27.49 4.11
N GLY A 262 2.69 -28.67 3.49
CA GLY A 262 1.62 -29.33 2.76
C GLY A 262 1.06 -28.46 1.63
N SER A 263 -0.24 -28.19 1.67
CA SER A 263 -0.93 -27.33 0.71
C SER A 263 -0.92 -25.83 1.07
N ARG A 264 -0.30 -25.46 2.18
CA ARG A 264 -0.30 -24.09 2.71
C ARG A 264 1.05 -23.41 2.57
N ARG A 265 1.02 -22.07 2.50
CA ARG A 265 2.19 -21.20 2.42
C ARG A 265 2.11 -20.06 3.42
N ALA A 266 3.28 -19.59 3.88
CA ALA A 266 3.40 -18.39 4.70
C ALA A 266 4.66 -17.61 4.31
N LEU A 267 4.69 -16.31 4.57
CA LEU A 267 5.88 -15.48 4.37
C LEU A 267 7.02 -15.97 5.27
N TRP A 268 8.25 -15.96 4.76
CA TRP A 268 9.43 -16.29 5.53
C TRP A 268 9.68 -15.25 6.63
N PRO A 269 9.71 -15.61 7.92
CA PRO A 269 10.09 -14.70 9.01
C PRO A 269 11.60 -14.47 9.04
N GLY A 270 12.03 -13.48 9.83
CA GLY A 270 13.46 -13.30 10.14
C GLY A 270 14.11 -12.06 9.54
N ARG A 271 13.40 -11.25 8.77
CA ARG A 271 13.91 -10.00 8.19
C ARG A 271 14.00 -8.90 9.25
N VAL A 272 15.04 -8.94 10.09
CA VAL A 272 15.23 -7.96 11.17
C VAL A 272 15.96 -6.70 10.68
N ASN A 273 16.94 -6.86 9.81
CA ASN A 273 17.79 -5.76 9.29
C ASN A 273 17.11 -4.86 8.26
N SER A 274 15.90 -5.14 7.81
CA SER A 274 15.19 -4.39 6.76
C SER A 274 15.78 -4.52 5.36
N ASP A 275 16.79 -5.33 5.17
CA ASP A 275 17.35 -5.66 3.84
C ASP A 275 16.47 -6.70 3.13
N VAL A 276 16.90 -7.19 1.99
CA VAL A 276 16.17 -8.18 1.18
C VAL A 276 16.58 -9.63 1.48
N MET A 277 17.28 -9.87 2.59
CA MET A 277 17.83 -11.18 2.93
C MET A 277 17.58 -11.53 4.38
N VAL A 278 17.51 -12.83 4.68
CA VAL A 278 17.59 -13.36 6.04
C VAL A 278 18.87 -14.16 6.15
N LYS A 279 19.71 -13.83 7.13
CA LYS A 279 20.98 -14.47 7.43
C LYS A 279 21.06 -14.83 8.91
N TYR A 280 21.61 -15.99 9.23
CA TYR A 280 21.83 -16.38 10.62
C TYR A 280 23.28 -16.13 11.07
N THR A 281 24.26 -16.17 10.16
CA THR A 281 25.69 -15.96 10.45
C THR A 281 26.30 -14.95 9.48
N GLY A 282 27.50 -14.46 9.84
CA GLY A 282 28.26 -13.51 9.01
C GLY A 282 27.85 -12.06 9.22
N GLY A 283 28.47 -11.16 8.48
CA GLY A 283 28.20 -9.73 8.55
C GLY A 283 26.76 -9.40 8.10
N GLY A 284 26.08 -8.51 8.85
CA GLY A 284 24.70 -8.12 8.57
C GLY A 284 23.72 -9.28 8.78
N ASN A 285 23.97 -10.17 9.72
CA ASN A 285 23.03 -11.25 10.07
C ASN A 285 21.85 -10.70 10.89
N ASP A 286 20.69 -11.36 10.82
CA ASP A 286 19.45 -10.94 11.48
C ASP A 286 19.38 -11.39 12.96
N ARG A 287 20.28 -12.25 13.40
CA ARG A 287 20.36 -12.71 14.78
C ARG A 287 20.95 -11.65 15.71
N ASP A 288 21.98 -10.91 15.26
CA ASP A 288 22.70 -9.96 16.12
C ASP A 288 21.84 -8.78 16.60
N PRO A 289 20.93 -8.20 15.81
CA PRO A 289 20.00 -7.19 16.30
C PRO A 289 19.12 -7.68 17.46
N LEU A 290 18.67 -8.95 17.47
CA LEU A 290 17.92 -9.52 18.58
C LEU A 290 18.76 -9.50 19.88
N LEU A 291 20.03 -9.97 19.78
CA LEU A 291 20.92 -9.98 20.94
C LEU A 291 21.30 -8.58 21.39
N THR A 292 21.46 -7.64 20.44
CA THR A 292 21.72 -6.23 20.75
C THR A 292 20.56 -5.58 21.51
N LEU A 293 19.32 -5.84 21.08
CA LEU A 293 18.13 -5.31 21.73
C LEU A 293 17.95 -5.84 23.17
N ILE A 294 18.18 -7.14 23.36
CA ILE A 294 18.05 -7.81 24.66
C ILE A 294 19.21 -7.45 25.61
N GLY A 295 20.39 -7.18 25.04
CA GLY A 295 21.64 -6.96 25.74
C GLY A 295 22.49 -8.24 25.79
N SER A 296 23.69 -8.17 25.24
CA SER A 296 24.58 -9.32 25.10
C SER A 296 25.03 -9.96 26.46
N GLY A 297 25.00 -9.16 27.53
CA GLY A 297 25.27 -9.65 28.91
C GLY A 297 24.09 -10.37 29.53
N THR A 298 22.89 -10.28 28.98
CA THR A 298 21.66 -10.87 29.55
C THR A 298 20.86 -11.62 28.48
N PRO A 299 21.43 -12.61 27.76
CA PRO A 299 20.79 -13.27 26.63
C PRO A 299 19.49 -14.02 26.97
N ASN A 300 19.23 -14.25 28.24
CA ASN A 300 18.00 -14.87 28.76
C ASN A 300 16.90 -13.86 29.13
N ALA A 301 17.17 -12.56 28.99
CA ALA A 301 16.16 -11.54 29.22
C ALA A 301 15.14 -11.51 28.09
N SER A 302 14.02 -10.83 28.32
CA SER A 302 12.95 -10.63 27.36
C SER A 302 12.64 -9.13 27.26
N VAL A 303 12.42 -8.64 26.03
CA VAL A 303 12.04 -7.25 25.77
C VAL A 303 10.63 -7.20 25.21
N PRO A 304 9.64 -6.74 25.98
CA PRO A 304 8.24 -6.69 25.52
C PRO A 304 7.98 -5.54 24.56
N GLY A 305 6.85 -5.63 23.87
CA GLY A 305 6.28 -4.56 23.03
C GLY A 305 6.21 -4.91 21.55
N TYR A 306 5.72 -3.95 20.78
CA TYR A 306 5.62 -4.06 19.31
C TYR A 306 6.99 -3.80 18.70
N ARG A 307 7.74 -4.85 18.45
CA ARG A 307 9.14 -4.80 17.99
C ARG A 307 9.31 -5.52 16.65
N ARG A 308 10.25 -5.06 15.83
CA ARG A 308 10.60 -5.74 14.58
C ARG A 308 11.24 -7.11 14.87
N GLU A 309 11.99 -7.19 15.94
CA GLU A 309 12.72 -8.37 16.40
C GLU A 309 11.78 -9.46 16.97
N ASP A 310 10.54 -9.13 17.30
CA ASP A 310 9.51 -10.10 17.68
C ASP A 310 9.00 -10.82 16.43
N LEU A 311 9.65 -11.91 16.08
CA LEU A 311 9.42 -12.67 14.84
C LEU A 311 8.24 -13.63 14.95
N ASN A 312 8.00 -14.20 16.14
CA ASN A 312 6.86 -15.06 16.41
C ASN A 312 5.59 -14.27 16.75
N MET A 313 5.72 -12.94 16.93
CA MET A 313 4.64 -12.00 17.21
C MET A 313 3.85 -12.33 18.47
N ASP A 314 4.56 -12.82 19.51
CA ASP A 314 3.98 -13.11 20.83
C ASP A 314 4.00 -11.90 21.79
N GLY A 315 4.57 -10.78 21.34
CA GLY A 315 4.65 -9.53 22.08
C GLY A 315 5.94 -9.37 22.90
N ALA A 316 6.92 -10.26 22.72
CA ALA A 316 8.18 -10.15 23.46
C ALA A 316 9.36 -10.76 22.68
N VAL A 317 10.41 -9.99 22.50
CA VAL A 317 11.64 -10.46 21.88
C VAL A 317 12.44 -11.32 22.85
N ARG A 318 12.81 -12.54 22.41
CA ARG A 318 13.63 -13.50 23.17
C ARG A 318 14.74 -14.07 22.32
N TYR A 319 15.92 -14.20 22.89
CA TYR A 319 17.08 -14.80 22.22
C TYR A 319 17.27 -16.28 22.56
N THR A 320 16.85 -16.70 23.76
CA THR A 320 16.97 -18.06 24.27
C THR A 320 15.65 -18.55 24.85
N GLY A 321 15.55 -19.85 25.14
CA GLY A 321 14.39 -20.48 25.71
C GLY A 321 13.31 -20.85 24.69
N SER A 322 12.19 -21.32 25.21
CA SER A 322 11.04 -21.71 24.36
C SER A 322 10.40 -20.49 23.69
N GLY A 323 10.06 -20.61 22.40
CA GLY A 323 9.45 -19.52 21.64
C GLY A 323 10.39 -18.34 21.40
N ASN A 324 11.70 -18.56 21.36
CA ASN A 324 12.65 -17.51 21.04
C ASN A 324 12.64 -17.16 19.54
N ASP A 325 12.93 -15.90 19.24
CA ASP A 325 12.88 -15.35 17.89
C ASP A 325 14.08 -15.74 17.04
N ARG A 326 15.24 -15.98 17.68
CA ARG A 326 16.45 -16.41 17.02
C ARG A 326 16.26 -17.70 16.22
N ASP A 327 15.52 -18.66 16.74
CA ASP A 327 15.31 -19.95 16.12
C ASP A 327 14.45 -19.83 14.84
N LEU A 328 13.62 -18.78 14.72
CA LEU A 328 12.91 -18.46 13.47
C LEU A 328 13.87 -17.97 12.39
N VAL A 329 14.89 -17.17 12.73
CA VAL A 329 15.94 -16.80 11.77
C VAL A 329 16.67 -18.06 11.28
N LEU A 330 17.06 -18.94 12.21
CA LEU A 330 17.75 -20.21 11.87
C LEU A 330 16.86 -21.12 11.01
N GLY A 331 15.58 -21.24 11.35
CA GLY A 331 14.61 -22.04 10.59
C GLY A 331 14.41 -21.51 9.16
N THR A 332 14.44 -20.20 8.97
CA THR A 332 14.28 -19.56 7.66
C THR A 332 15.46 -19.84 6.72
N VAL A 333 16.69 -19.80 7.20
CA VAL A 333 17.86 -20.13 6.37
C VAL A 333 18.06 -21.63 6.19
N GLY A 334 17.47 -22.44 7.10
CA GLY A 334 17.61 -23.89 7.15
C GLY A 334 18.52 -24.31 8.32
N SER A 335 17.93 -25.01 9.30
CA SER A 335 18.61 -25.34 10.56
C SER A 335 19.89 -26.18 10.41
N THR A 336 20.01 -26.95 9.32
CA THR A 336 21.19 -27.75 8.98
C THR A 336 22.26 -26.97 8.20
N ALA A 337 21.95 -25.74 7.76
CA ALA A 337 22.84 -24.89 6.95
C ALA A 337 22.83 -23.43 7.47
N PRO A 338 23.33 -23.17 8.69
CA PRO A 338 23.25 -21.84 9.30
C PRO A 338 24.02 -20.75 8.54
N GLY A 339 24.92 -21.12 7.62
CA GLY A 339 25.59 -20.20 6.71
C GLY A 339 24.82 -19.86 5.44
N ALA A 340 23.68 -20.50 5.22
CA ALA A 340 22.84 -20.20 4.06
C ALA A 340 22.13 -18.83 4.20
N THR A 341 21.66 -18.33 3.07
CA THR A 341 20.91 -17.06 3.00
C THR A 341 19.56 -17.31 2.34
N ARG A 342 18.51 -16.72 2.88
CA ARG A 342 17.19 -16.64 2.23
C ARG A 342 17.01 -15.26 1.65
N THR A 343 16.88 -15.15 0.33
CA THR A 343 16.71 -13.87 -0.36
C THR A 343 15.24 -13.66 -0.75
N GLN A 344 14.74 -12.45 -0.55
CA GLN A 344 13.42 -12.01 -1.00
C GLN A 344 13.31 -12.14 -2.53
N GLN A 345 12.17 -12.61 -3.00
CA GLN A 345 11.91 -12.84 -4.42
C GLN A 345 10.97 -11.74 -4.99
N VAL A 346 11.24 -10.49 -4.66
CA VAL A 346 10.52 -9.33 -5.21
C VAL A 346 11.53 -8.40 -5.86
N PRO A 347 11.38 -8.09 -7.16
CA PRO A 347 12.31 -7.23 -7.90
C PRO A 347 12.21 -5.76 -7.48
#